data_5f7aaa5f354a5210c0f6131372e8712c
#
_entry.id   5f7aaa5f354a5210c0f6131372e8712c
#
_cell.length_a   1.000
_cell.length_b   1.000
_cell.length_c   1.000
_cell.angle_alpha   90.00
_cell.angle_beta   90.00
_cell.angle_gamma   90.00
#
_symmetry.space_group_name_H-M   'P 1'
#
loop_
_entity.id
_entity.type
_entity.pdbx_description
1 polymer ?
#
loop_
_entity_poly.entity_id
_entity_poly.type
_entity_poly.pdbx_seq_one_letter_code
_entity_poly.pdbx_strand_id
1 'polypeptide(L)'
;RSYSNSIVRKNLNNVDYNLNINFNKINNQLNILKSIVQPDQRSDEWYIFRNSTLTASNIYKIFISEYSQNQLILEKCEPLNINKFKTNNTNSPLHWGQKYEPVSTMYYEYINNTKVTEFGCIPHSKYSFIAASPDGIVCDPSSELFGRMLEIKNVVSREITGIPKMEYWIQMQIQMEVCNLNECDFLETKFTEFYNEEDYINDISENYKGTFLQFINN
;
A
#
# COMPACT_ATOMS: atom_id res chain seq x y z
N ARG A 1 -7.76 -4.90 -24.78
CA ARG A 1 -9.13 -4.40 -25.00
C ARG A 1 -9.30 -3.14 -24.19
N SER A 2 -9.37 -2.00 -24.87
CA SER A 2 -9.65 -0.70 -24.28
C SER A 2 -11.10 -0.64 -23.82
N TYR A 3 -11.35 -0.32 -22.56
CA TYR A 3 -12.67 0.09 -22.10
C TYR A 3 -12.83 1.58 -22.34
N SER A 4 -13.63 1.95 -23.32
CA SER A 4 -14.06 3.33 -23.53
C SER A 4 -15.24 3.62 -22.59
N ASN A 5 -15.03 4.46 -21.59
CA ASN A 5 -16.10 5.02 -20.79
C ASN A 5 -16.79 6.15 -21.58
N SER A 6 -17.98 5.88 -22.09
CA SER A 6 -18.88 6.92 -22.60
C SER A 6 -19.55 7.63 -21.42
N ILE A 7 -19.06 8.81 -21.07
CA ILE A 7 -19.70 9.69 -20.09
C ILE A 7 -20.87 10.41 -20.78
N VAL A 8 -22.08 10.07 -20.36
CA VAL A 8 -23.30 10.82 -20.72
C VAL A 8 -23.34 12.10 -19.89
N ARG A 9 -23.14 13.25 -20.55
CA ARG A 9 -23.29 14.58 -19.94
C ARG A 9 -24.76 14.80 -19.54
N LYS A 10 -25.05 14.76 -18.23
CA LYS A 10 -26.30 15.26 -17.66
C LYS A 10 -25.98 16.33 -16.60
N ASN A 11 -26.49 17.54 -16.84
CA ASN A 11 -26.59 18.70 -15.93
C ASN A 11 -25.31 19.12 -15.20
N LEU A 12 -24.52 19.99 -15.83
CA LEU A 12 -23.24 20.54 -15.35
C LEU A 12 -23.32 21.15 -13.93
N ASN A 13 -24.39 21.83 -13.56
CA ASN A 13 -24.49 22.52 -12.26
C ASN A 13 -24.60 21.59 -11.05
N ASN A 14 -25.23 20.42 -11.19
CA ASN A 14 -25.30 19.42 -10.11
C ASN A 14 -24.02 18.58 -10.01
N VAL A 15 -23.31 18.41 -11.12
CA VAL A 15 -22.05 17.66 -11.17
C VAL A 15 -20.95 18.44 -10.44
N ASP A 16 -20.82 19.74 -10.71
CA ASP A 16 -19.79 20.58 -10.07
C ASP A 16 -20.04 20.73 -8.56
N TYR A 17 -21.30 20.84 -8.11
CA TYR A 17 -21.61 20.90 -6.69
C TYR A 17 -21.26 19.61 -5.96
N ASN A 18 -21.59 18.46 -6.52
CA ASN A 18 -21.25 17.14 -5.94
C ASN A 18 -19.75 16.87 -5.94
N LEU A 19 -19.03 17.27 -6.99
CA LEU A 19 -17.59 17.16 -7.05
C LEU A 19 -16.91 18.00 -5.96
N ASN A 20 -17.36 19.24 -5.74
CA ASN A 20 -16.85 20.11 -4.69
C ASN A 20 -17.10 19.55 -3.28
N ILE A 21 -18.28 18.97 -3.04
CA ILE A 21 -18.59 18.33 -1.74
C ILE A 21 -17.67 17.13 -1.52
N ASN A 22 -17.49 16.28 -2.51
CA ASN A 22 -16.63 15.12 -2.40
C ASN A 22 -15.17 15.51 -2.18
N PHE A 23 -14.66 16.49 -2.92
CA PHE A 23 -13.33 17.05 -2.75
C PHE A 23 -13.11 17.56 -1.33
N ASN A 24 -14.01 18.39 -0.81
CA ASN A 24 -13.89 18.94 0.55
C ASN A 24 -13.92 17.85 1.62
N LYS A 25 -14.75 16.80 1.43
CA LYS A 25 -14.82 15.66 2.34
C LYS A 25 -13.48 14.89 2.35
N ILE A 26 -12.92 14.59 1.19
CA ILE A 26 -11.63 13.93 1.06
C ILE A 26 -10.52 14.78 1.68
N ASN A 27 -10.47 16.06 1.35
CA ASN A 27 -9.45 16.97 1.87
C ASN A 27 -9.49 17.07 3.41
N ASN A 28 -10.68 17.18 4.00
CA ASN A 28 -10.83 17.16 5.45
C ASN A 28 -10.35 15.83 6.05
N GLN A 29 -10.68 14.71 5.42
CA GLN A 29 -10.25 13.39 5.87
C GLN A 29 -8.73 13.24 5.80
N LEU A 30 -8.09 13.66 4.71
CA LEU A 30 -6.63 13.63 4.59
C LEU A 30 -5.95 14.51 5.65
N ASN A 31 -6.51 15.66 5.98
CA ASN A 31 -5.99 16.51 7.06
C ASN A 31 -6.11 15.82 8.42
N ILE A 32 -7.21 15.10 8.68
CA ILE A 32 -7.35 14.28 9.90
C ILE A 32 -6.26 13.20 9.92
N LEU A 33 -6.08 12.43 8.83
CA LEU A 33 -5.07 11.38 8.76
C LEU A 33 -3.64 11.92 8.98
N LYS A 34 -3.31 13.06 8.41
CA LYS A 34 -2.01 13.74 8.59
C LYS A 34 -1.80 14.25 10.02
N SER A 35 -2.86 14.55 10.75
CA SER A 35 -2.78 15.02 12.14
C SER A 35 -2.61 13.90 13.17
N ILE A 36 -2.84 12.64 12.79
CA ILE A 36 -2.65 11.50 13.68
C ILE A 36 -1.16 11.28 13.87
N VAL A 37 -0.71 11.28 15.12
CA VAL A 37 0.66 10.91 15.46
C VAL A 37 0.84 9.41 15.17
N GLN A 38 1.76 9.10 14.28
CA GLN A 38 2.03 7.75 13.83
C GLN A 38 3.50 7.42 14.09
N PRO A 39 3.83 6.22 14.59
CA PRO A 39 5.22 5.80 14.66
C PRO A 39 5.77 5.61 13.24
N ASP A 40 7.03 6.00 13.05
CA ASP A 40 7.73 5.81 11.80
C ASP A 40 7.73 4.33 11.40
N GLN A 41 7.51 4.04 10.14
CA GLN A 41 7.51 2.67 9.63
C GLN A 41 8.82 1.96 10.02
N ARG A 42 8.68 0.72 10.50
CA ARG A 42 9.80 -0.15 10.90
C ARG A 42 10.58 0.32 12.13
N SER A 43 10.12 1.37 12.85
CA SER A 43 10.61 1.68 14.18
C SER A 43 10.17 0.64 15.21
N ASP A 44 10.82 0.61 16.38
CA ASP A 44 10.43 -0.30 17.46
C ASP A 44 9.00 -0.01 17.93
N GLU A 45 8.63 1.26 18.02
CA GLU A 45 7.28 1.74 18.34
C GLU A 45 6.25 1.26 17.31
N TRP A 46 6.60 1.26 16.04
CA TRP A 46 5.73 0.75 14.97
C TRP A 46 5.47 -0.75 15.11
N TYR A 47 6.49 -1.55 15.44
CA TYR A 47 6.31 -2.99 15.67
C TYR A 47 5.47 -3.25 16.92
N ILE A 48 5.70 -2.50 18.02
CA ILE A 48 4.91 -2.59 19.25
C ILE A 48 3.44 -2.28 18.97
N PHE A 49 3.17 -1.17 18.29
CA PHE A 49 1.81 -0.76 17.95
C PHE A 49 1.10 -1.80 17.06
N ARG A 50 1.77 -2.29 16.02
CA ARG A 50 1.21 -3.33 15.15
C ARG A 50 1.00 -4.67 15.84
N ASN A 51 1.80 -5.00 16.85
CA ASN A 51 1.60 -6.21 17.64
C ASN A 51 0.35 -6.13 18.54
N SER A 52 0.06 -4.95 19.07
CA SER A 52 -1.10 -4.71 19.94
C SER A 52 -2.43 -4.53 19.17
N THR A 53 -2.41 -4.50 17.84
CA THR A 53 -3.60 -4.26 17.01
C THR A 53 -3.80 -5.35 15.96
N LEU A 54 -5.04 -5.54 15.51
CA LEU A 54 -5.34 -6.28 14.28
C LEU A 54 -5.10 -5.37 13.08
N THR A 55 -4.06 -5.64 12.33
CA THR A 55 -3.70 -4.82 11.16
C THR A 55 -4.42 -5.31 9.91
N ALA A 56 -4.69 -4.41 8.97
CA ALA A 56 -5.33 -4.73 7.70
C ALA A 56 -4.66 -5.92 6.98
N SER A 57 -3.32 -6.02 7.09
CA SER A 57 -2.55 -7.09 6.45
C SER A 57 -2.67 -8.47 7.11
N ASN A 58 -3.19 -8.58 8.34
CA ASN A 58 -3.32 -9.87 9.04
C ASN A 58 -4.77 -10.26 9.38
N ILE A 59 -5.71 -9.31 9.34
CA ILE A 59 -7.10 -9.53 9.73
C ILE A 59 -7.80 -10.56 8.83
N TYR A 60 -7.35 -10.76 7.60
CA TYR A 60 -7.90 -11.76 6.67
C TYR A 60 -7.86 -13.18 7.27
N LYS A 61 -6.90 -13.48 8.17
CA LYS A 61 -6.77 -14.78 8.83
C LYS A 61 -8.03 -15.18 9.59
N ILE A 62 -8.85 -14.21 10.02
CA ILE A 62 -10.13 -14.42 10.70
C ILE A 62 -11.14 -15.12 9.78
N PHE A 63 -11.04 -14.91 8.46
CA PHE A 63 -11.99 -15.39 7.47
C PHE A 63 -11.57 -16.69 6.77
N ILE A 64 -10.35 -17.20 7.06
CA ILE A 64 -9.80 -18.37 6.37
C ILE A 64 -10.27 -19.67 7.04
N SER A 65 -9.95 -19.85 8.33
CA SER A 65 -10.24 -21.06 9.09
C SER A 65 -10.07 -20.83 10.58
N GLU A 66 -10.65 -21.69 11.41
CA GLU A 66 -10.44 -21.69 12.85
C GLU A 66 -8.95 -21.82 13.21
N TYR A 67 -8.20 -22.63 12.47
CA TYR A 67 -6.76 -22.75 12.67
C TYR A 67 -6.05 -21.41 12.44
N SER A 68 -6.39 -20.70 11.37
CA SER A 68 -5.79 -19.39 11.07
C SER A 68 -6.16 -18.34 12.12
N GLN A 69 -7.39 -18.38 12.64
CA GLN A 69 -7.83 -17.53 13.75
C GLN A 69 -6.99 -17.78 15.00
N ASN A 70 -6.82 -19.06 15.38
CA ASN A 70 -6.03 -19.45 16.54
C ASN A 70 -4.56 -19.04 16.40
N GLN A 71 -3.98 -19.16 15.20
CA GLN A 71 -2.63 -18.68 14.92
C GLN A 71 -2.53 -17.16 15.08
N LEU A 72 -3.52 -16.41 14.62
CA LEU A 72 -3.53 -14.95 14.77
C LEU A 72 -3.65 -14.55 16.26
N ILE A 73 -4.50 -15.23 17.02
CA ILE A 73 -4.63 -15.00 18.47
C ILE A 73 -3.29 -15.28 19.17
N LEU A 74 -2.65 -16.40 18.85
CA LEU A 74 -1.36 -16.77 19.43
C LEU A 74 -0.29 -15.70 19.10
N GLU A 75 -0.18 -15.28 17.84
CA GLU A 75 0.72 -14.22 17.42
C GLU A 75 0.52 -12.91 18.21
N LYS A 76 -0.71 -12.60 18.60
CA LYS A 76 -1.04 -11.38 19.35
C LYS A 76 -0.86 -11.52 20.88
N CYS A 77 -0.87 -12.73 21.38
CA CYS A 77 -0.69 -13.02 22.81
C CYS A 77 0.78 -13.33 23.17
N GLU A 78 1.60 -13.73 22.20
CA GLU A 78 3.04 -13.97 22.44
C GLU A 78 3.79 -12.66 22.68
N PRO A 79 4.82 -12.67 23.55
CA PRO A 79 5.70 -11.52 23.72
C PRO A 79 6.37 -11.13 22.38
N LEU A 80 6.33 -9.83 22.07
CA LEU A 80 6.93 -9.30 20.85
C LEU A 80 8.46 -9.46 20.88
N ASN A 81 9.01 -10.16 19.90
CA ASN A 81 10.44 -10.23 19.67
C ASN A 81 10.80 -9.36 18.43
N ILE A 82 11.14 -8.10 18.68
CA ILE A 82 11.47 -7.13 17.61
C ILE A 82 12.70 -7.60 16.80
N ASN A 83 13.66 -8.28 17.43
CA ASN A 83 14.86 -8.75 16.73
C ASN A 83 14.52 -9.74 15.61
N LYS A 84 13.41 -10.48 15.69
CA LYS A 84 12.93 -11.36 14.62
C LYS A 84 12.68 -10.60 13.31
N PHE A 85 12.31 -9.33 13.39
CA PHE A 85 12.01 -8.48 12.22
C PHE A 85 13.23 -7.73 11.70
N LYS A 86 14.30 -7.66 12.52
CA LYS A 86 15.57 -6.98 12.16
C LYS A 86 16.58 -7.95 11.50
N THR A 87 16.23 -9.24 11.38
CA THR A 87 17.10 -10.23 10.72
C THR A 87 17.15 -9.96 9.22
N ASN A 88 18.33 -9.63 8.73
CA ASN A 88 18.59 -9.25 7.34
C ASN A 88 18.70 -10.50 6.42
N ASN A 89 17.62 -11.27 6.28
CA ASN A 89 17.56 -12.23 5.19
C ASN A 89 17.20 -11.50 3.89
N THR A 90 18.22 -11.00 3.19
CA THR A 90 18.08 -10.22 1.95
C THR A 90 17.45 -11.01 0.80
N ASN A 91 17.35 -12.33 0.91
CA ASN A 91 16.76 -13.22 -0.09
C ASN A 91 15.30 -13.58 0.22
N SER A 92 14.72 -13.04 1.29
CA SER A 92 13.32 -13.33 1.64
C SER A 92 12.35 -12.57 0.74
N PRO A 93 11.14 -13.11 0.47
CA PRO A 93 10.08 -12.39 -0.23
C PRO A 93 9.69 -11.07 0.47
N LEU A 94 9.81 -11.01 1.80
CA LEU A 94 9.57 -9.80 2.58
C LEU A 94 10.62 -8.72 2.25
N HIS A 95 11.89 -9.09 2.18
CA HIS A 95 12.96 -8.16 1.80
C HIS A 95 12.79 -7.69 0.36
N TRP A 96 12.42 -8.58 -0.56
CA TRP A 96 12.10 -8.24 -1.95
C TRP A 96 10.99 -7.19 -2.03
N GLY A 97 9.90 -7.40 -1.30
CA GLY A 97 8.82 -6.44 -1.18
C GLY A 97 9.31 -5.06 -0.74
N GLN A 98 10.08 -5.02 0.35
CA GLN A 98 10.62 -3.78 0.91
C GLN A 98 11.62 -3.06 0.00
N LYS A 99 12.48 -3.84 -0.68
CA LYS A 99 13.49 -3.30 -1.60
C LYS A 99 12.86 -2.55 -2.77
N TYR A 100 11.79 -3.10 -3.34
CA TYR A 100 11.19 -2.58 -4.57
C TYR A 100 9.94 -1.73 -4.36
N GLU A 101 9.43 -1.61 -3.15
CA GLU A 101 8.26 -0.77 -2.84
C GLU A 101 8.46 0.69 -3.28
N PRO A 102 9.61 1.37 -3.01
CA PRO A 102 9.83 2.72 -3.49
C PRO A 102 9.84 2.82 -5.02
N VAL A 103 10.39 1.81 -5.71
CA VAL A 103 10.43 1.79 -7.19
C VAL A 103 9.02 1.63 -7.76
N SER A 104 8.20 0.77 -7.14
CA SER A 104 6.80 0.60 -7.54
C SER A 104 5.98 1.87 -7.30
N THR A 105 6.25 2.58 -6.20
CA THR A 105 5.64 3.89 -5.93
C THR A 105 6.03 4.91 -7.00
N MET A 106 7.32 5.01 -7.33
CA MET A 106 7.79 5.90 -8.41
C MET A 106 7.16 5.57 -9.77
N TYR A 107 7.01 4.28 -10.08
CA TYR A 107 6.33 3.84 -11.29
C TYR A 107 4.86 4.28 -11.31
N TYR A 108 4.13 4.05 -10.20
CA TYR A 108 2.74 4.49 -10.06
C TYR A 108 2.60 6.01 -10.23
N GLU A 109 3.47 6.79 -9.58
CA GLU A 109 3.50 8.25 -9.69
C GLU A 109 3.75 8.70 -11.13
N TYR A 110 4.68 8.05 -11.81
CA TYR A 110 5.04 8.38 -13.19
C TYR A 110 3.89 8.13 -14.17
N ILE A 111 3.28 6.93 -14.14
CA ILE A 111 2.22 6.58 -15.09
C ILE A 111 0.92 7.35 -14.86
N ASN A 112 0.67 7.78 -13.62
CA ASN A 112 -0.55 8.50 -13.24
C ASN A 112 -0.33 10.01 -13.09
N ASN A 113 0.87 10.51 -13.36
CA ASN A 113 1.24 11.92 -13.17
C ASN A 113 0.77 12.47 -11.82
N THR A 114 1.10 11.79 -10.74
CA THR A 114 0.66 12.12 -9.39
C THR A 114 1.78 11.97 -8.37
N LYS A 115 1.49 12.30 -7.10
CA LYS A 115 2.38 12.07 -5.98
C LYS A 115 1.68 11.32 -4.87
N VAL A 116 2.38 10.33 -4.33
CA VAL A 116 1.92 9.50 -3.23
C VAL A 116 2.58 9.95 -1.92
N THR A 117 1.78 10.11 -0.89
CA THR A 117 2.25 10.42 0.46
C THR A 117 2.23 9.15 1.29
N GLU A 118 3.33 8.84 1.94
CA GLU A 118 3.43 7.73 2.88
C GLU A 118 2.72 8.04 4.19
N PHE A 119 2.15 7.01 4.79
CA PHE A 119 1.57 7.03 6.12
C PHE A 119 2.11 5.87 6.94
N GLY A 120 2.19 6.04 8.25
CA GLY A 120 2.56 4.99 9.18
C GLY A 120 1.41 4.00 9.45
N CYS A 121 1.33 3.49 10.67
CA CYS A 121 0.23 2.63 11.07
C CYS A 121 -0.89 3.47 11.71
N ILE A 122 -1.98 3.63 10.98
CA ILE A 122 -3.14 4.46 11.35
C ILE A 122 -4.11 3.63 12.18
N PRO A 123 -4.46 4.05 13.42
CA PRO A 123 -5.52 3.42 14.20
C PRO A 123 -6.90 3.75 13.64
N HIS A 124 -7.83 2.82 13.71
CA HIS A 124 -9.22 3.08 13.39
C HIS A 124 -9.85 4.02 14.42
N SER A 125 -10.56 5.05 13.97
CA SER A 125 -11.13 6.12 14.81
C SER A 125 -12.10 5.62 15.89
N LYS A 126 -12.81 4.53 15.63
CA LYS A 126 -13.82 3.95 16.53
C LYS A 126 -13.37 2.65 17.19
N TYR A 127 -12.62 1.80 16.49
CA TYR A 127 -12.21 0.47 16.93
C TYR A 127 -10.69 0.46 17.11
N SER A 128 -10.22 0.91 18.28
CA SER A 128 -8.79 1.08 18.58
C SER A 128 -7.93 -0.18 18.44
N PHE A 129 -8.55 -1.35 18.39
CA PHE A 129 -7.87 -2.62 18.16
C PHE A 129 -7.66 -2.95 16.67
N ILE A 130 -8.13 -2.10 15.75
CA ILE A 130 -7.92 -2.24 14.31
C ILE A 130 -7.01 -1.10 13.82
N ALA A 131 -6.06 -1.43 12.95
CA ALA A 131 -5.16 -0.45 12.35
C ALA A 131 -4.82 -0.82 10.90
N ALA A 132 -4.37 0.16 10.13
CA ALA A 132 -3.94 -0.04 8.76
C ALA A 132 -2.67 0.77 8.45
N SER A 133 -1.81 0.21 7.61
CA SER A 133 -0.68 0.91 7.00
C SER A 133 -0.85 0.78 5.49
N PRO A 134 -1.46 1.75 4.80
CA PRO A 134 -1.46 1.78 3.35
C PRO A 134 -0.05 2.05 2.84
N ASP A 135 0.29 1.53 1.66
CA ASP A 135 1.59 1.81 1.04
C ASP A 135 1.67 3.26 0.55
N GLY A 136 0.53 3.93 0.42
CA GLY A 136 0.45 5.36 0.24
C GLY A 136 -0.96 5.88 -0.05
N ILE A 137 -1.09 7.22 -0.06
CA ILE A 137 -2.33 7.91 -0.42
C ILE A 137 -1.98 9.11 -1.30
N VAL A 138 -2.72 9.32 -2.37
CA VAL A 138 -2.58 10.50 -3.23
C VAL A 138 -3.16 11.72 -2.51
N CYS A 139 -2.29 12.62 -2.09
CA CYS A 139 -2.64 13.82 -1.33
C CYS A 139 -2.52 15.13 -2.12
N ASP A 140 -2.19 15.06 -3.41
CA ASP A 140 -2.13 16.22 -4.29
C ASP A 140 -3.55 16.60 -4.75
N PRO A 141 -4.06 17.78 -4.37
CA PRO A 141 -5.41 18.20 -4.73
C PRO A 141 -5.58 18.49 -6.22
N SER A 142 -4.49 18.61 -6.98
CA SER A 142 -4.52 18.78 -8.43
C SER A 142 -4.61 17.46 -9.20
N SER A 143 -4.39 16.34 -8.52
CA SER A 143 -4.45 15.01 -9.13
C SER A 143 -5.90 14.53 -9.31
N GLU A 144 -6.19 13.91 -10.44
CA GLU A 144 -7.46 13.21 -10.67
C GLU A 144 -7.67 12.03 -9.71
N LEU A 145 -6.59 11.55 -9.10
CA LEU A 145 -6.58 10.46 -8.13
C LEU A 145 -6.59 10.95 -6.67
N PHE A 146 -6.94 12.23 -6.43
CA PHE A 146 -6.95 12.81 -5.09
C PHE A 146 -7.76 12.00 -4.08
N GLY A 147 -7.12 11.56 -3.00
CA GLY A 147 -7.71 10.71 -1.97
C GLY A 147 -7.65 9.21 -2.26
N ARG A 148 -7.11 8.79 -3.40
CA ARG A 148 -6.93 7.38 -3.75
C ARG A 148 -5.80 6.77 -2.94
N MET A 149 -6.06 5.63 -2.34
CA MET A 149 -5.08 4.82 -1.63
C MET A 149 -4.33 3.91 -2.61
N LEU A 150 -3.17 3.45 -2.21
CA LEU A 150 -2.33 2.53 -2.99
C LEU A 150 -1.94 1.34 -2.12
N GLU A 151 -2.11 0.14 -2.66
CA GLU A 151 -1.59 -1.12 -2.13
C GLU A 151 -0.68 -1.77 -3.16
N ILE A 152 0.57 -2.03 -2.80
CA ILE A 152 1.62 -2.54 -3.68
C ILE A 152 1.95 -3.99 -3.35
N LYS A 153 2.09 -4.81 -4.37
CA LYS A 153 2.65 -6.17 -4.24
C LYS A 153 3.76 -6.39 -5.27
N ASN A 154 4.99 -6.47 -4.77
CA ASN A 154 6.17 -6.79 -5.58
C ASN A 154 6.28 -8.31 -5.73
N VAL A 155 5.82 -8.80 -6.87
CA VAL A 155 5.68 -10.23 -7.13
C VAL A 155 7.05 -10.87 -7.45
N VAL A 156 7.42 -11.92 -6.73
CA VAL A 156 8.70 -12.63 -6.94
C VAL A 156 8.59 -13.62 -8.09
N SER A 157 7.65 -14.57 -8.04
CA SER A 157 7.63 -15.72 -8.96
C SER A 157 6.30 -15.96 -9.67
N ARG A 158 5.16 -15.55 -9.09
CA ARG A 158 3.85 -15.79 -9.69
C ARG A 158 3.59 -14.86 -10.88
N GLU A 159 2.62 -15.20 -11.69
CA GLU A 159 2.12 -14.32 -12.73
C GLU A 159 1.31 -13.14 -12.14
N ILE A 160 1.37 -12.00 -12.81
CA ILE A 160 0.53 -10.83 -12.55
C ILE A 160 -0.79 -11.05 -13.27
N THR A 161 -1.89 -11.07 -12.53
CA THR A 161 -3.22 -11.28 -13.09
C THR A 161 -4.09 -10.02 -13.11
N GLY A 162 -3.67 -8.98 -12.38
CA GLY A 162 -4.46 -7.78 -12.14
C GLY A 162 -5.68 -8.01 -11.24
N ILE A 163 -5.84 -9.23 -10.71
CA ILE A 163 -6.94 -9.58 -9.80
C ILE A 163 -6.35 -9.83 -8.41
N PRO A 164 -6.67 -9.01 -7.39
CA PRO A 164 -6.15 -9.22 -6.06
C PRO A 164 -6.65 -10.54 -5.47
N LYS A 165 -5.76 -11.29 -4.82
CA LYS A 165 -6.17 -12.41 -3.99
C LYS A 165 -7.10 -11.94 -2.88
N MET A 166 -7.94 -12.84 -2.36
CA MET A 166 -8.90 -12.51 -1.30
C MET A 166 -8.22 -11.83 -0.08
N GLU A 167 -7.04 -12.26 0.31
CA GLU A 167 -6.26 -11.66 1.41
C GLU A 167 -5.91 -10.19 1.14
N TYR A 168 -5.52 -9.81 -0.09
CA TYR A 168 -5.22 -8.44 -0.48
C TYR A 168 -6.49 -7.61 -0.65
N TRP A 169 -7.55 -8.22 -1.17
CA TRP A 169 -8.85 -7.56 -1.25
C TRP A 169 -9.37 -7.18 0.16
N ILE A 170 -9.33 -8.11 1.12
CA ILE A 170 -9.70 -7.84 2.51
C ILE A 170 -8.80 -6.75 3.11
N GLN A 171 -7.49 -6.81 2.86
CA GLN A 171 -6.54 -5.81 3.32
C GLN A 171 -6.96 -4.42 2.86
N MET A 172 -7.23 -4.23 1.56
CA MET A 172 -7.66 -2.95 0.99
C MET A 172 -8.99 -2.47 1.56
N GLN A 173 -9.97 -3.37 1.77
CA GLN A 173 -11.25 -3.01 2.39
C GLN A 173 -11.05 -2.46 3.81
N ILE A 174 -10.21 -3.10 4.62
CA ILE A 174 -9.91 -2.64 5.98
C ILE A 174 -9.11 -1.33 5.95
N GLN A 175 -8.18 -1.16 5.00
CA GLN A 175 -7.46 0.10 4.83
C GLN A 175 -8.43 1.25 4.51
N MET A 176 -9.36 1.04 3.58
CA MET A 176 -10.37 2.04 3.22
C MET A 176 -11.28 2.39 4.41
N GLU A 177 -11.71 1.38 5.19
CA GLU A 177 -12.51 1.61 6.40
C GLU A 177 -11.73 2.41 7.45
N VAL A 178 -10.50 2.01 7.77
CA VAL A 178 -9.65 2.69 8.75
C VAL A 178 -9.36 4.12 8.35
N CYS A 179 -9.02 4.34 7.09
CA CYS A 179 -8.70 5.68 6.57
C CYS A 179 -9.95 6.50 6.23
N ASN A 180 -11.14 5.90 6.26
CA ASN A 180 -12.40 6.52 5.82
C ASN A 180 -12.29 7.16 4.43
N LEU A 181 -11.67 6.40 3.51
CA LEU A 181 -11.55 6.70 2.09
C LEU A 181 -12.18 5.58 1.27
N ASN A 182 -12.62 5.88 0.04
CA ASN A 182 -13.50 4.96 -0.71
C ASN A 182 -12.83 4.28 -1.89
N GLU A 183 -11.58 4.61 -2.20
CA GLU A 183 -10.89 4.11 -3.38
C GLU A 183 -9.47 3.67 -3.04
N CYS A 184 -9.08 2.51 -3.55
CA CYS A 184 -7.74 1.95 -3.40
C CYS A 184 -7.33 1.27 -4.70
N ASP A 185 -6.19 1.68 -5.26
CA ASP A 185 -5.58 1.02 -6.39
C ASP A 185 -4.71 -0.13 -5.92
N PHE A 186 -4.79 -1.25 -6.62
CA PHE A 186 -3.96 -2.42 -6.40
C PHE A 186 -2.89 -2.51 -7.47
N LEU A 187 -1.64 -2.29 -7.10
CA LEU A 187 -0.50 -2.34 -8.00
C LEU A 187 0.31 -3.62 -7.79
N GLU A 188 0.39 -4.44 -8.82
CA GLU A 188 1.33 -5.57 -8.86
C GLU A 188 2.47 -5.24 -9.81
N THR A 189 3.70 -5.38 -9.33
CA THR A 189 4.91 -5.22 -10.12
C THR A 189 5.77 -6.48 -10.04
N LYS A 190 6.52 -6.74 -11.07
CA LYS A 190 7.48 -7.84 -11.13
C LYS A 190 8.80 -7.32 -11.65
N PHE A 191 9.85 -7.52 -10.87
CA PHE A 191 11.19 -7.05 -11.19
C PHE A 191 12.08 -8.21 -11.61
N THR A 192 12.96 -7.94 -12.55
CA THR A 192 14.08 -8.80 -12.94
C THR A 192 15.36 -8.00 -12.75
N GLU A 193 16.29 -8.55 -12.00
CA GLU A 193 17.60 -7.94 -11.78
C GLU A 193 18.55 -8.37 -12.90
N PHE A 194 19.31 -7.41 -13.45
CA PHE A 194 20.44 -7.69 -14.28
C PHE A 194 21.68 -7.92 -13.40
N TYR A 195 22.50 -8.90 -13.74
CA TYR A 195 23.70 -9.22 -12.96
C TYR A 195 24.89 -8.33 -13.30
N ASN A 196 24.86 -7.68 -14.48
CA ASN A 196 25.92 -6.80 -14.95
C ASN A 196 25.34 -5.71 -15.89
N GLU A 197 26.18 -4.73 -16.19
CA GLU A 197 25.82 -3.60 -17.03
C GLU A 197 25.59 -4.01 -18.50
N GLU A 198 26.32 -5.01 -18.99
CA GLU A 198 26.19 -5.48 -20.36
C GLU A 198 24.81 -6.10 -20.63
N ASP A 199 24.31 -6.92 -19.71
CA ASP A 199 22.96 -7.50 -19.80
C ASP A 199 21.88 -6.40 -19.77
N TYR A 200 22.08 -5.36 -18.96
CA TYR A 200 21.16 -4.21 -18.89
C TYR A 200 21.14 -3.42 -20.19
N ILE A 201 22.30 -3.15 -20.80
CA ILE A 201 22.43 -2.38 -22.05
C ILE A 201 21.85 -3.18 -23.23
N ASN A 202 22.14 -4.49 -23.28
CA ASN A 202 21.76 -5.35 -24.39
C ASN A 202 20.30 -5.85 -24.32
N ASP A 203 19.62 -5.65 -23.21
CA ASP A 203 18.21 -6.02 -23.10
C ASP A 203 17.34 -5.13 -23.98
N ILE A 204 16.64 -5.76 -24.92
CA ILE A 204 15.76 -5.11 -25.91
C ILE A 204 14.28 -5.15 -25.50
N SER A 205 13.97 -5.58 -24.27
CA SER A 205 12.59 -5.62 -23.79
C SER A 205 12.00 -4.20 -23.72
N GLU A 206 10.69 -4.11 -23.91
CA GLU A 206 9.94 -2.85 -23.75
C GLU A 206 9.63 -2.53 -22.27
N ASN A 207 10.24 -3.25 -21.33
CA ASN A 207 10.03 -3.03 -19.92
C ASN A 207 10.68 -1.73 -19.44
N TYR A 208 10.10 -1.13 -18.40
CA TYR A 208 10.74 -0.02 -17.72
C TYR A 208 12.04 -0.49 -17.04
N LYS A 209 13.09 0.27 -17.23
CA LYS A 209 14.41 -0.01 -16.64
C LYS A 209 14.81 1.07 -15.66
N GLY A 210 15.53 0.67 -14.62
CA GLY A 210 16.04 1.59 -13.61
C GLY A 210 17.31 1.06 -12.95
N THR A 211 18.00 1.94 -12.26
CA THR A 211 19.18 1.59 -11.45
C THR A 211 18.87 1.79 -9.98
N PHE A 212 19.18 0.78 -9.19
CA PHE A 212 19.06 0.84 -7.73
C PHE A 212 20.43 1.16 -7.13
N LEU A 213 20.51 2.24 -6.35
CA LEU A 213 21.73 2.63 -5.64
C LEU A 213 21.53 2.40 -4.14
N GLN A 214 22.41 1.62 -3.54
CA GLN A 214 22.42 1.38 -2.10
C GLN A 214 23.73 1.89 -1.50
N PHE A 215 23.61 2.77 -0.51
CA PHE A 215 24.75 3.21 0.28
C PHE A 215 25.01 2.20 1.40
N ILE A 216 26.24 1.71 1.48
CA ILE A 216 26.68 0.83 2.58
C ILE A 216 27.43 1.72 3.56
N ASN A 217 26.87 1.91 4.76
CA ASN A 217 27.60 2.52 5.86
C ASN A 217 28.53 1.47 6.45
N ASN A 218 29.83 1.73 6.38
CA ASN A 218 30.85 0.91 7.03
C ASN A 218 30.92 1.20 8.53
#